data_1ad1809144c337cf64f7f5089fde8e0e
#
_entry.id   1ad1809144c337cf64f7f5089fde8e0e
#
_cell.length_a   1.000
_cell.length_b   1.000
_cell.length_c   1.000
_cell.angle_alpha   90.00
_cell.angle_beta   90.00
_cell.angle_gamma   90.00
#
_symmetry.space_group_name_H-M   'P 1'
#
loop_
_entity.id
_entity.type
_entity.pdbx_description
1 polymer ?
#
loop_
_entity_poly.entity_id
_entity_poly.type
_entity_poly.pdbx_seq_one_letter_code
_entity_poly.pdbx_strand_id
1 'polypeptide(L)'
;MAQTHSILVLPGDGIGPEVMAEAIKVLKAFETPQHKFVLRQELIGGCSIDATGESVTEEVKQAALSSDAVLFAAVGGPKWDNARRGLDGPEGGLLQLRKAMDIYANLRPCSASSPSTSIAKEFSPFRHEIIEGVDFVVVRENCGGAYFGRKVEDETYAMDEWGYSEAEIQRVTRLAAEVALRHDPPWPVISLDKANVLASSRLWRRVVEKIMTTEYPQLKLVHQLADSASLIMATNPRSLNGVILADNTFGDMLSDQAGSIVGTLGVLPSASLNGLPGDKKLQTRPYGLYEPTHGSAPTIAGRNIANPVAMVLCVALMFRYSLNMETEARRVESAVRKVLDSGLRTPDLGGKMGTKEVGDAIVAAL
;
A
#
# COMPACT_ATOMS: atom_id res chain seq x y z
N MET A 1 -28.96 2.31 13.83
CA MET A 1 -29.19 1.32 12.76
C MET A 1 -27.90 0.55 12.57
N ALA A 2 -27.95 -0.76 12.28
CA ALA A 2 -26.77 -1.52 11.96
C ALA A 2 -26.15 -0.99 10.66
N GLN A 3 -24.83 -0.80 10.65
CA GLN A 3 -24.07 -0.40 9.47
C GLN A 3 -23.53 -1.67 8.79
N THR A 4 -23.82 -1.83 7.51
CA THR A 4 -23.34 -2.96 6.71
C THR A 4 -22.29 -2.44 5.74
N HIS A 5 -21.13 -3.09 5.74
CA HIS A 5 -20.00 -2.76 4.88
C HIS A 5 -19.83 -3.87 3.85
N SER A 6 -19.81 -3.52 2.58
CA SER A 6 -19.55 -4.44 1.46
C SER A 6 -18.05 -4.44 1.13
N ILE A 7 -17.41 -5.60 1.20
CA ILE A 7 -15.98 -5.75 0.95
C ILE A 7 -15.77 -6.74 -0.19
N LEU A 8 -15.10 -6.28 -1.25
CA LEU A 8 -14.60 -7.18 -2.28
C LEU A 8 -13.29 -7.81 -1.82
N VAL A 9 -13.20 -9.13 -1.90
CA VAL A 9 -12.04 -9.92 -1.47
C VAL A 9 -11.40 -10.54 -2.71
N LEU A 10 -10.15 -10.21 -2.95
CA LEU A 10 -9.34 -10.65 -4.09
C LEU A 10 -8.08 -11.36 -3.60
N PRO A 11 -8.13 -12.67 -3.31
CA PRO A 11 -6.97 -13.41 -2.81
C PRO A 11 -5.81 -13.48 -3.82
N GLY A 12 -6.14 -13.59 -5.11
CA GLY A 12 -5.16 -13.70 -6.19
C GLY A 12 -4.36 -15.00 -6.16
N ASP A 13 -3.03 -14.90 -6.32
CA ASP A 13 -2.13 -16.01 -6.59
C ASP A 13 -1.18 -16.31 -5.42
N GLY A 14 -0.49 -17.44 -5.51
CA GLY A 14 0.59 -17.82 -4.62
C GLY A 14 0.18 -17.93 -3.15
N ILE A 15 0.83 -17.16 -2.27
CA ILE A 15 0.49 -17.09 -0.83
C ILE A 15 -0.78 -16.28 -0.56
N GLY A 16 -1.32 -15.57 -1.56
CA GLY A 16 -2.46 -14.68 -1.38
C GLY A 16 -3.66 -15.32 -0.69
N PRO A 17 -4.14 -16.50 -1.10
CA PRO A 17 -5.25 -17.19 -0.41
C PRO A 17 -4.96 -17.49 1.07
N GLU A 18 -3.72 -17.85 1.42
CA GLU A 18 -3.35 -18.17 2.81
C GLU A 18 -3.40 -16.93 3.70
N VAL A 19 -2.74 -15.86 3.30
CA VAL A 19 -2.67 -14.63 4.11
C VAL A 19 -4.02 -13.89 4.14
N MET A 20 -4.81 -13.96 3.07
CA MET A 20 -6.18 -13.41 3.01
C MET A 20 -7.11 -14.11 3.98
N ALA A 21 -7.01 -15.43 4.12
CA ALA A 21 -7.83 -16.19 5.06
C ALA A 21 -7.64 -15.68 6.51
N GLU A 22 -6.41 -15.34 6.88
CA GLU A 22 -6.10 -14.83 8.23
C GLU A 22 -6.63 -13.39 8.41
N ALA A 23 -6.51 -12.54 7.39
CA ALA A 23 -7.09 -11.20 7.42
C ALA A 23 -8.63 -11.22 7.56
N ILE A 24 -9.29 -12.15 6.88
CA ILE A 24 -10.75 -12.34 7.00
C ILE A 24 -11.15 -12.78 8.41
N LYS A 25 -10.38 -13.61 9.10
CA LYS A 25 -10.65 -13.98 10.51
C LYS A 25 -10.61 -12.74 11.40
N VAL A 26 -9.58 -11.89 11.23
CA VAL A 26 -9.45 -10.63 11.97
C VAL A 26 -10.64 -9.71 11.68
N LEU A 27 -11.02 -9.53 10.42
CA LEU A 27 -12.17 -8.72 10.04
C LEU A 27 -13.46 -9.21 10.70
N LYS A 28 -13.73 -10.52 10.65
CA LYS A 28 -14.92 -11.13 11.24
C LYS A 28 -14.97 -11.01 12.77
N ALA A 29 -13.82 -10.94 13.44
CA ALA A 29 -13.77 -10.73 14.90
C ALA A 29 -14.34 -9.37 15.35
N PHE A 30 -14.49 -8.42 14.41
CA PHE A 30 -15.13 -7.12 14.65
C PHE A 30 -16.62 -7.08 14.28
N GLU A 31 -17.21 -8.18 13.85
CA GLU A 31 -18.66 -8.22 13.60
C GLU A 31 -19.43 -8.07 14.92
N THR A 32 -20.37 -7.14 14.92
CA THR A 32 -21.26 -6.84 16.05
C THR A 32 -22.68 -6.63 15.52
N PRO A 33 -23.69 -6.50 16.40
CA PRO A 33 -25.02 -6.08 15.96
C PRO A 33 -25.02 -4.70 15.26
N GLN A 34 -24.01 -3.87 15.50
CA GLN A 34 -23.87 -2.52 14.91
C GLN A 34 -23.08 -2.51 13.61
N HIS A 35 -22.14 -3.44 13.42
CA HIS A 35 -21.28 -3.53 12.23
C HIS A 35 -21.31 -4.94 11.65
N LYS A 36 -21.65 -5.04 10.37
CA LYS A 36 -21.62 -6.29 9.60
C LYS A 36 -20.77 -6.12 8.35
N PHE A 37 -20.03 -7.18 7.98
CA PHE A 37 -19.21 -7.20 6.78
C PHE A 37 -19.76 -8.24 5.80
N VAL A 38 -20.22 -7.77 4.63
CA VAL A 38 -20.64 -8.62 3.52
C VAL A 38 -19.47 -8.79 2.58
N LEU A 39 -18.94 -10.01 2.51
CA LEU A 39 -17.77 -10.34 1.72
C LEU A 39 -18.19 -10.95 0.38
N ARG A 40 -17.70 -10.38 -0.70
CA ARG A 40 -17.78 -10.95 -2.05
C ARG A 40 -16.37 -11.33 -2.49
N GLN A 41 -16.13 -12.62 -2.78
CA GLN A 41 -14.82 -13.07 -3.25
C GLN A 41 -14.84 -13.27 -4.75
N GLU A 42 -13.81 -12.78 -5.45
CA GLU A 42 -13.65 -12.89 -6.90
C GLU A 42 -12.19 -13.24 -7.25
N LEU A 43 -11.97 -13.59 -8.52
CA LEU A 43 -10.65 -13.95 -9.05
C LEU A 43 -9.96 -12.72 -9.66
N ILE A 44 -8.63 -12.65 -9.50
CA ILE A 44 -7.76 -11.66 -10.14
C ILE A 44 -6.36 -12.25 -10.34
N GLY A 45 -5.64 -11.79 -11.36
CA GLY A 45 -4.29 -12.24 -11.64
C GLY A 45 -4.24 -13.54 -12.42
N GLY A 46 -3.27 -14.39 -12.12
CA GLY A 46 -3.05 -15.64 -12.84
C GLY A 46 -4.18 -16.64 -12.68
N CYS A 47 -4.77 -16.73 -11.50
CA CYS A 47 -5.94 -17.60 -11.28
C CYS A 47 -7.18 -17.15 -12.10
N SER A 48 -7.34 -15.85 -12.32
CA SER A 48 -8.37 -15.31 -13.21
C SER A 48 -8.08 -15.65 -14.68
N ILE A 49 -6.81 -15.47 -15.11
CA ILE A 49 -6.39 -15.85 -16.48
C ILE A 49 -6.70 -17.34 -16.77
N ASP A 50 -6.40 -18.21 -15.81
CA ASP A 50 -6.66 -19.64 -15.97
C ASP A 50 -8.16 -19.96 -16.10
N ALA A 51 -9.01 -19.24 -15.39
CA ALA A 51 -10.44 -19.49 -15.35
C ALA A 51 -11.21 -18.81 -16.49
N THR A 52 -10.82 -17.59 -16.88
CA THR A 52 -11.59 -16.70 -17.76
C THR A 52 -10.85 -16.27 -19.03
N GLY A 53 -9.52 -16.39 -19.04
CA GLY A 53 -8.65 -15.85 -20.08
C GLY A 53 -8.22 -14.40 -19.84
N GLU A 54 -8.75 -13.72 -18.83
CA GLU A 54 -8.46 -12.32 -18.48
C GLU A 54 -7.85 -12.21 -17.09
N SER A 55 -6.90 -11.28 -16.90
CA SER A 55 -6.30 -11.04 -15.59
C SER A 55 -7.26 -10.38 -14.59
N VAL A 56 -8.24 -9.64 -15.07
CA VAL A 56 -9.39 -9.09 -14.34
C VAL A 56 -10.55 -8.90 -15.28
N THR A 57 -11.72 -9.43 -14.91
CA THR A 57 -12.93 -9.29 -15.73
C THR A 57 -13.63 -7.97 -15.47
N GLU A 58 -14.50 -7.55 -16.39
CA GLU A 58 -15.30 -6.33 -16.19
C GLU A 58 -16.25 -6.48 -14.98
N GLU A 59 -16.75 -7.69 -14.71
CA GLU A 59 -17.58 -7.96 -13.53
C GLU A 59 -16.83 -7.66 -12.23
N VAL A 60 -15.55 -8.04 -12.11
CA VAL A 60 -14.71 -7.75 -10.95
C VAL A 60 -14.48 -6.26 -10.80
N LYS A 61 -14.24 -5.51 -11.88
CA LYS A 61 -14.11 -4.06 -11.86
C LYS A 61 -15.40 -3.39 -11.34
N GLN A 62 -16.57 -3.83 -11.81
CA GLN A 62 -17.86 -3.32 -11.33
C GLN A 62 -18.12 -3.69 -9.86
N ALA A 63 -17.73 -4.89 -9.43
CA ALA A 63 -17.80 -5.29 -8.05
C ALA A 63 -16.92 -4.39 -7.15
N ALA A 64 -15.72 -4.05 -7.60
CA ALA A 64 -14.84 -3.13 -6.88
C ALA A 64 -15.43 -1.72 -6.74
N LEU A 65 -15.99 -1.17 -7.83
CA LEU A 65 -16.63 0.15 -7.82
C LEU A 65 -17.90 0.21 -6.95
N SER A 66 -18.59 -0.91 -6.76
CA SER A 66 -19.80 -1.00 -5.93
C SER A 66 -19.52 -1.33 -4.46
N SER A 67 -18.33 -1.81 -4.12
CA SER A 67 -17.94 -2.16 -2.75
C SER A 67 -17.47 -0.95 -1.94
N ASP A 68 -17.55 -1.03 -0.61
CA ASP A 68 -17.02 0.01 0.30
C ASP A 68 -15.49 0.00 0.36
N ALA A 69 -14.89 -1.18 0.18
CA ALA A 69 -13.45 -1.36 0.11
C ALA A 69 -13.09 -2.66 -0.63
N VAL A 70 -11.84 -2.74 -1.07
CA VAL A 70 -11.28 -3.94 -1.70
C VAL A 70 -10.10 -4.43 -0.87
N LEU A 71 -10.12 -5.68 -0.42
CA LEU A 71 -8.97 -6.38 0.12
C LEU A 71 -8.35 -7.22 -1.00
N PHE A 72 -7.08 -6.98 -1.28
CA PHE A 72 -6.32 -7.66 -2.31
C PHE A 72 -5.04 -8.24 -1.70
N ALA A 73 -4.64 -9.46 -2.06
CA ALA A 73 -3.43 -10.04 -1.46
C ALA A 73 -2.23 -10.01 -2.41
N ALA A 74 -2.20 -10.82 -3.45
CA ALA A 74 -1.05 -10.86 -4.35
C ALA A 74 -1.42 -11.45 -5.72
N VAL A 75 -0.65 -11.12 -6.76
CA VAL A 75 -0.77 -11.72 -8.10
C VAL A 75 0.59 -12.10 -8.65
N GLY A 76 0.58 -12.95 -9.69
CA GLY A 76 1.76 -13.33 -10.43
C GLY A 76 2.34 -14.68 -10.04
N GLY A 77 3.23 -15.17 -10.91
CA GLY A 77 3.97 -16.40 -10.70
C GLY A 77 4.58 -16.94 -11.98
N PRO A 78 5.59 -17.81 -11.88
CA PRO A 78 6.41 -18.29 -13.02
C PRO A 78 5.60 -18.91 -14.17
N LYS A 79 4.40 -19.42 -13.87
CA LYS A 79 3.51 -20.01 -14.87
C LYS A 79 3.11 -19.02 -15.97
N TRP A 80 2.95 -17.74 -15.62
CA TRP A 80 2.43 -16.72 -16.52
C TRP A 80 3.50 -15.77 -17.06
N ASP A 81 4.68 -15.68 -16.44
CA ASP A 81 5.76 -14.72 -16.74
C ASP A 81 6.22 -14.72 -18.22
N ASN A 82 6.17 -15.89 -18.87
CA ASN A 82 6.58 -16.04 -20.26
C ASN A 82 5.40 -16.08 -21.26
N ALA A 83 4.20 -16.26 -20.78
CA ALA A 83 3.02 -16.46 -21.62
C ALA A 83 2.25 -15.15 -21.88
N ARG A 84 2.24 -14.24 -20.90
CA ARG A 84 1.50 -12.95 -20.97
C ARG A 84 2.26 -11.88 -20.21
N ARG A 85 2.45 -10.71 -20.82
CA ARG A 85 3.19 -9.58 -20.26
C ARG A 85 2.38 -8.28 -20.28
N GLY A 86 2.81 -7.30 -19.52
CA GLY A 86 2.17 -5.99 -19.46
C GLY A 86 0.73 -6.07 -18.96
N LEU A 87 -0.19 -5.42 -19.64
CA LEU A 87 -1.61 -5.38 -19.23
C LEU A 87 -2.34 -6.72 -19.38
N ASP A 88 -1.80 -7.66 -20.14
CA ASP A 88 -2.38 -9.00 -20.34
C ASP A 88 -1.85 -10.01 -19.32
N GLY A 89 -0.80 -9.66 -18.58
CA GLY A 89 -0.24 -10.48 -17.50
C GLY A 89 -1.00 -10.36 -16.18
N PRO A 90 -0.65 -11.17 -15.18
CA PRO A 90 -1.31 -11.14 -13.86
C PRO A 90 -1.29 -9.75 -13.20
N GLU A 91 -0.15 -9.06 -13.24
CA GLU A 91 0.05 -7.71 -12.69
C GLU A 91 -0.80 -6.67 -13.43
N GLY A 92 -1.05 -6.89 -14.73
CA GLY A 92 -1.91 -6.05 -15.56
C GLY A 92 -3.34 -5.96 -15.01
N GLY A 93 -3.86 -7.01 -14.39
CA GLY A 93 -5.16 -7.01 -13.72
C GLY A 93 -5.23 -5.98 -12.59
N LEU A 94 -4.19 -5.91 -11.76
CA LEU A 94 -4.09 -4.92 -10.70
C LEU A 94 -3.99 -3.49 -11.25
N LEU A 95 -3.17 -3.26 -12.28
CA LEU A 95 -3.05 -1.95 -12.91
C LEU A 95 -4.38 -1.47 -13.53
N GLN A 96 -5.10 -2.38 -14.20
CA GLN A 96 -6.42 -2.08 -14.74
C GLN A 96 -7.43 -1.74 -13.63
N LEU A 97 -7.40 -2.47 -12.52
CA LEU A 97 -8.28 -2.24 -11.37
C LEU A 97 -8.00 -0.90 -10.70
N ARG A 98 -6.72 -0.57 -10.47
CA ARG A 98 -6.30 0.74 -9.92
C ARG A 98 -6.80 1.90 -10.78
N LYS A 99 -6.69 1.77 -12.10
CA LYS A 99 -7.18 2.77 -13.04
C LYS A 99 -8.70 2.87 -13.06
N ALA A 100 -9.41 1.75 -13.07
CA ALA A 100 -10.88 1.72 -13.06
C ALA A 100 -11.45 2.36 -11.78
N MET A 101 -10.82 2.13 -10.63
CA MET A 101 -11.20 2.70 -9.34
C MET A 101 -10.69 4.14 -9.15
N ASP A 102 -9.83 4.66 -10.03
CA ASP A 102 -9.14 5.94 -9.88
C ASP A 102 -8.46 6.13 -8.49
N ILE A 103 -7.87 5.07 -7.95
CA ILE A 103 -7.17 5.06 -6.66
C ILE A 103 -5.74 5.60 -6.83
N TYR A 104 -5.65 6.90 -7.06
CA TYR A 104 -4.47 7.61 -7.50
C TYR A 104 -3.38 7.81 -6.44
N ALA A 105 -3.68 7.56 -5.17
CA ALA A 105 -2.71 7.76 -4.09
C ALA A 105 -2.49 6.46 -3.32
N ASN A 106 -1.27 5.91 -3.38
CA ASN A 106 -0.87 4.74 -2.61
C ASN A 106 -0.07 5.16 -1.37
N LEU A 107 -0.61 4.86 -0.20
CA LEU A 107 -0.02 5.15 1.10
C LEU A 107 0.75 3.92 1.59
N ARG A 108 2.04 4.08 1.83
CA ARG A 108 2.94 3.04 2.37
C ARG A 108 3.61 3.55 3.65
N PRO A 109 3.05 3.26 4.83
CA PRO A 109 3.65 3.66 6.10
C PRO A 109 4.94 2.89 6.36
N CYS A 110 5.95 3.60 6.88
CA CYS A 110 7.22 3.03 7.33
C CYS A 110 7.58 3.64 8.69
N SER A 111 7.59 2.82 9.71
CA SER A 111 7.97 3.24 11.05
C SER A 111 8.82 2.16 11.72
N ALA A 112 9.92 2.57 12.33
CA ALA A 112 10.76 1.65 13.11
C ALA A 112 10.07 1.16 14.39
N SER A 113 8.95 1.78 14.77
CA SER A 113 8.15 1.36 15.93
C SER A 113 6.89 0.58 15.55
N SER A 114 6.58 0.43 14.26
CA SER A 114 5.41 -0.28 13.75
C SER A 114 5.83 -1.34 12.72
N PRO A 115 5.25 -2.53 12.74
CA PRO A 115 4.24 -3.01 13.69
C PRO A 115 4.80 -3.27 15.09
N SER A 116 6.13 -3.37 15.23
CA SER A 116 6.80 -3.63 16.52
C SER A 116 8.25 -3.12 16.48
N THR A 117 8.69 -2.43 17.52
CA THR A 117 10.07 -1.98 17.68
C THR A 117 11.05 -3.15 17.69
N SER A 118 10.65 -4.31 18.23
CA SER A 118 11.51 -5.51 18.26
C SER A 118 11.81 -6.03 16.87
N ILE A 119 10.84 -5.97 15.94
CA ILE A 119 11.06 -6.41 14.55
C ILE A 119 12.13 -5.56 13.87
N ALA A 120 11.99 -4.24 13.86
CA ALA A 120 12.98 -3.37 13.24
C ALA A 120 14.37 -3.53 13.90
N LYS A 121 14.43 -3.69 15.23
CA LYS A 121 15.68 -3.87 15.96
C LYS A 121 16.39 -5.18 15.61
N GLU A 122 15.64 -6.27 15.37
CA GLU A 122 16.20 -7.60 15.12
C GLU A 122 16.48 -7.86 13.64
N PHE A 123 15.64 -7.33 12.73
CA PHE A 123 15.65 -7.70 11.31
C PHE A 123 16.11 -6.61 10.36
N SER A 124 16.14 -5.34 10.80
CA SER A 124 16.70 -4.27 9.97
C SER A 124 18.20 -4.52 9.71
N PRO A 125 18.66 -4.35 8.45
CA PRO A 125 20.10 -4.37 8.15
C PRO A 125 20.83 -3.12 8.69
N PHE A 126 20.10 -2.12 9.15
CA PHE A 126 20.68 -0.89 9.68
C PHE A 126 20.96 -1.02 11.18
N ARG A 127 21.99 -0.29 11.64
CA ARG A 127 22.20 -0.12 13.07
C ARG A 127 21.00 0.58 13.69
N HIS A 128 20.60 0.13 14.88
CA HIS A 128 19.39 0.62 15.56
C HIS A 128 19.40 2.14 15.75
N GLU A 129 20.56 2.73 16.07
CA GLU A 129 20.71 4.18 16.28
C GLU A 129 20.38 5.01 15.03
N ILE A 130 20.47 4.42 13.84
CA ILE A 130 20.13 5.07 12.57
C ILE A 130 18.62 5.10 12.36
N ILE A 131 17.94 4.01 12.71
CA ILE A 131 16.52 3.81 12.42
C ILE A 131 15.59 4.16 13.58
N GLU A 132 16.11 4.26 14.80
CA GLU A 132 15.33 4.64 15.99
C GLU A 132 14.62 5.98 15.76
N GLY A 133 13.30 6.01 15.97
CA GLY A 133 12.47 7.21 15.78
C GLY A 133 12.17 7.53 14.29
N VAL A 134 12.45 6.64 13.36
CA VAL A 134 11.95 6.76 11.97
C VAL A 134 10.45 6.57 11.98
N ASP A 135 9.74 7.54 11.41
CA ASP A 135 8.29 7.50 11.23
C ASP A 135 7.88 8.41 10.07
N PHE A 136 7.52 7.82 8.94
CA PHE A 136 7.05 8.52 7.76
C PHE A 136 6.04 7.67 6.97
N VAL A 137 5.30 8.32 6.09
CA VAL A 137 4.46 7.64 5.10
C VAL A 137 4.85 8.09 3.70
N VAL A 138 5.08 7.13 2.80
CA VAL A 138 5.22 7.43 1.38
C VAL A 138 3.83 7.53 0.77
N VAL A 139 3.52 8.68 0.17
CA VAL A 139 2.34 8.91 -0.67
C VAL A 139 2.82 8.89 -2.11
N ARG A 140 2.62 7.76 -2.77
CA ARG A 140 2.99 7.50 -4.16
C ARG A 140 1.81 7.83 -5.07
N GLU A 141 2.00 8.65 -6.10
CA GLU A 141 1.04 8.72 -7.19
C GLU A 141 0.97 7.37 -7.90
N ASN A 142 -0.22 6.86 -8.17
CA ASN A 142 -0.41 5.42 -8.45
C ASN A 142 -1.15 5.13 -9.78
N CYS A 143 -1.51 6.16 -10.56
CA CYS A 143 -2.29 6.04 -11.80
C CYS A 143 -1.66 6.74 -13.01
N GLY A 144 -0.47 7.30 -12.87
CA GLY A 144 0.25 8.03 -13.91
C GLY A 144 1.69 7.57 -14.13
N GLY A 145 2.45 8.42 -14.80
CA GLY A 145 3.88 8.21 -15.06
C GLY A 145 4.19 7.07 -16.04
N ALA A 146 5.41 6.53 -15.96
CA ALA A 146 5.91 5.54 -16.90
C ALA A 146 5.09 4.22 -16.92
N TYR A 147 4.42 3.89 -15.81
CA TYR A 147 3.63 2.65 -15.73
C TYR A 147 2.35 2.70 -16.56
N PHE A 148 1.79 3.89 -16.77
CA PHE A 148 0.52 4.11 -17.47
C PHE A 148 0.67 4.92 -18.77
N GLY A 149 1.86 5.46 -19.05
CA GLY A 149 2.17 6.19 -20.26
C GLY A 149 2.16 5.32 -21.51
N ARG A 150 2.25 5.96 -22.67
CA ARG A 150 2.37 5.27 -23.97
C ARG A 150 3.63 4.42 -23.97
N LYS A 151 3.51 3.19 -24.47
CA LYS A 151 4.61 2.24 -24.63
C LYS A 151 4.88 1.99 -26.10
N VAL A 152 6.14 1.89 -26.45
CA VAL A 152 6.61 1.41 -27.75
C VAL A 152 7.64 0.34 -27.47
N GLU A 153 7.50 -0.82 -28.10
CA GLU A 153 8.45 -1.94 -27.96
C GLU A 153 8.55 -2.66 -29.29
N ASP A 154 9.79 -2.77 -29.82
CA ASP A 154 10.13 -3.63 -30.94
C ASP A 154 11.45 -4.36 -30.64
N GLU A 155 12.02 -5.12 -31.60
CA GLU A 155 13.23 -5.90 -31.39
C GLU A 155 14.48 -5.07 -31.06
N THR A 156 14.52 -3.78 -31.41
CA THR A 156 15.69 -2.91 -31.35
C THR A 156 15.48 -1.63 -30.57
N TYR A 157 14.24 -1.26 -30.27
CA TYR A 157 13.88 -0.02 -29.59
C TYR A 157 12.71 -0.21 -28.64
N ALA A 158 12.83 0.34 -27.43
CA ALA A 158 11.74 0.40 -26.47
C ALA A 158 11.65 1.79 -25.82
N MET A 159 10.43 2.25 -25.54
CA MET A 159 10.18 3.54 -24.89
C MET A 159 8.94 3.47 -24.01
N ASP A 160 9.08 4.01 -22.80
CA ASP A 160 7.96 4.32 -21.91
C ASP A 160 7.80 5.84 -21.78
N GLU A 161 6.60 6.37 -22.01
CA GLU A 161 6.29 7.77 -21.79
C GLU A 161 6.08 8.05 -20.30
N TRP A 162 6.90 8.93 -19.73
CA TRP A 162 6.83 9.34 -18.32
C TRP A 162 6.26 10.77 -18.22
N GLY A 163 4.94 10.87 -18.31
CA GLY A 163 4.22 12.14 -18.29
C GLY A 163 3.28 12.29 -17.10
N TYR A 164 3.04 13.54 -16.70
CA TYR A 164 2.03 13.94 -15.71
C TYR A 164 1.33 15.21 -16.16
N SER A 165 0.03 15.29 -15.93
CA SER A 165 -0.74 16.52 -16.05
C SER A 165 -0.72 17.31 -14.73
N GLU A 166 -1.02 18.61 -14.79
CA GLU A 166 -1.18 19.44 -13.59
C GLU A 166 -2.25 18.88 -12.65
N ALA A 167 -3.36 18.37 -13.20
CA ALA A 167 -4.48 17.83 -12.41
C ALA A 167 -4.09 16.58 -11.60
N GLU A 168 -3.31 15.68 -12.19
CA GLU A 168 -2.82 14.46 -11.49
C GLU A 168 -1.90 14.84 -10.32
N ILE A 169 -0.99 15.79 -10.54
CA ILE A 169 -0.09 16.25 -9.48
C ILE A 169 -0.88 16.98 -8.38
N GLN A 170 -1.86 17.82 -8.75
CA GLN A 170 -2.66 18.55 -7.77
C GLN A 170 -3.43 17.63 -6.83
N ARG A 171 -4.09 16.58 -7.35
CA ARG A 171 -4.92 15.67 -6.53
C ARG A 171 -4.09 14.91 -5.51
N VAL A 172 -2.93 14.36 -5.91
CA VAL A 172 -2.07 13.61 -4.99
C VAL A 172 -1.38 14.52 -3.98
N THR A 173 -1.04 15.75 -4.37
CA THR A 173 -0.48 16.77 -3.46
C THR A 173 -1.46 17.13 -2.36
N ARG A 174 -2.72 17.38 -2.70
CA ARG A 174 -3.78 17.67 -1.72
C ARG A 174 -3.99 16.51 -0.76
N LEU A 175 -4.03 15.28 -1.28
CA LEU A 175 -4.16 14.10 -0.42
C LEU A 175 -2.97 13.97 0.54
N ALA A 176 -1.75 14.18 0.07
CA ALA A 176 -0.55 14.16 0.92
C ALA A 176 -0.58 15.23 2.02
N ALA A 177 -1.05 16.44 1.68
CA ALA A 177 -1.23 17.53 2.66
C ALA A 177 -2.30 17.19 3.71
N GLU A 178 -3.42 16.61 3.30
CA GLU A 178 -4.48 16.17 4.22
C GLU A 178 -4.00 15.02 5.14
N VAL A 179 -3.17 14.11 4.64
CA VAL A 179 -2.51 13.10 5.47
C VAL A 179 -1.61 13.76 6.51
N ALA A 180 -0.81 14.76 6.12
CA ALA A 180 0.07 15.49 7.02
C ALA A 180 -0.70 16.22 8.14
N LEU A 181 -1.86 16.80 7.82
CA LEU A 181 -2.72 17.50 8.78
C LEU A 181 -3.41 16.58 9.81
N ARG A 182 -3.45 15.28 9.57
CA ARG A 182 -4.02 14.30 10.54
C ARG A 182 -3.09 13.97 11.69
N HIS A 183 -1.87 14.45 11.65
CA HIS A 183 -0.89 14.33 12.73
C HIS A 183 -0.89 15.57 13.64
N ASP A 184 -0.57 15.40 14.92
CA ASP A 184 -0.46 16.47 15.89
C ASP A 184 0.92 16.38 16.61
N PRO A 185 1.83 17.33 16.36
CA PRO A 185 1.74 18.44 15.39
C PRO A 185 1.69 17.96 13.93
N PRO A 186 1.18 18.78 13.00
CA PRO A 186 1.15 18.43 11.58
C PRO A 186 2.51 18.07 11.03
N TRP A 187 2.57 17.02 10.23
CA TRP A 187 3.82 16.53 9.66
C TRP A 187 4.30 17.40 8.48
N PRO A 188 5.63 17.50 8.24
CA PRO A 188 6.13 18.11 7.02
C PRO A 188 5.80 17.26 5.79
N VAL A 189 5.67 17.91 4.63
CA VAL A 189 5.59 17.24 3.33
C VAL A 189 6.95 17.35 2.64
N ILE A 190 7.53 16.19 2.27
CA ILE A 190 8.80 16.07 1.57
C ILE A 190 8.50 15.61 0.15
N SER A 191 8.52 16.54 -0.80
CA SER A 191 8.25 16.26 -2.21
C SER A 191 9.50 15.75 -2.91
N LEU A 192 9.44 14.53 -3.44
CA LEU A 192 10.53 13.92 -4.18
C LEU A 192 10.37 14.16 -5.69
N ASP A 193 11.47 14.50 -6.35
CA ASP A 193 11.50 14.73 -7.78
C ASP A 193 12.91 14.56 -8.39
N LYS A 194 13.03 14.69 -9.69
CA LYS A 194 14.31 14.79 -10.42
C LYS A 194 14.32 16.03 -11.33
N ALA A 195 13.92 17.17 -10.78
CA ALA A 195 13.67 18.41 -11.52
C ALA A 195 14.92 18.98 -12.22
N ASN A 196 16.11 18.64 -11.73
CA ASN A 196 17.37 19.02 -12.38
C ASN A 196 17.56 18.36 -13.77
N VAL A 197 16.83 17.27 -14.07
CA VAL A 197 16.94 16.53 -15.33
C VAL A 197 15.59 16.41 -16.03
N LEU A 198 14.54 15.92 -15.37
CA LEU A 198 13.28 15.53 -16.00
C LEU A 198 12.30 16.71 -16.13
N ALA A 199 11.66 16.82 -17.30
CA ALA A 199 10.64 17.83 -17.56
C ALA A 199 9.37 17.59 -16.72
N SER A 200 8.93 16.32 -16.57
CA SER A 200 7.82 15.93 -15.72
C SER A 200 8.06 16.33 -14.26
N SER A 201 9.26 16.11 -13.75
CA SER A 201 9.64 16.50 -12.39
C SER A 201 9.70 18.03 -12.19
N ARG A 202 10.05 18.81 -13.22
CA ARG A 202 9.96 20.28 -13.14
C ARG A 202 8.52 20.77 -13.05
N LEU A 203 7.59 20.13 -13.78
CA LEU A 203 6.16 20.41 -13.63
C LEU A 203 5.69 20.01 -12.25
N TRP A 204 6.05 18.79 -11.78
CA TRP A 204 5.73 18.26 -10.45
C TRP A 204 6.09 19.28 -9.37
N ARG A 205 7.34 19.72 -9.32
CA ARG A 205 7.83 20.68 -8.32
C ARG A 205 7.02 21.99 -8.33
N ARG A 206 6.78 22.58 -9.50
CA ARG A 206 6.01 23.83 -9.62
C ARG A 206 4.58 23.69 -9.12
N VAL A 207 3.92 22.57 -9.44
CA VAL A 207 2.53 22.34 -9.04
C VAL A 207 2.44 22.05 -7.54
N VAL A 208 3.32 21.21 -7.00
CA VAL A 208 3.39 20.94 -5.56
C VAL A 208 3.64 22.24 -4.78
N GLU A 209 4.63 23.02 -5.17
CA GLU A 209 4.93 24.32 -4.53
C GLU A 209 3.73 25.27 -4.56
N LYS A 210 3.06 25.40 -5.71
CA LYS A 210 1.86 26.24 -5.85
C LYS A 210 0.75 25.79 -4.88
N ILE A 211 0.40 24.50 -4.85
CA ILE A 211 -0.66 23.98 -3.98
C ILE A 211 -0.30 24.16 -2.50
N MET A 212 0.91 23.77 -2.11
CA MET A 212 1.35 23.86 -0.72
C MET A 212 1.37 25.31 -0.21
N THR A 213 1.83 26.25 -1.03
CA THR A 213 1.90 27.67 -0.61
C THR A 213 0.54 28.37 -0.62
N THR A 214 -0.39 27.97 -1.51
CA THR A 214 -1.69 28.66 -1.63
C THR A 214 -2.81 28.00 -0.82
N GLU A 215 -2.81 26.65 -0.70
CA GLU A 215 -3.90 25.92 -0.05
C GLU A 215 -3.49 25.40 1.35
N TYR A 216 -2.19 25.17 1.61
CA TYR A 216 -1.68 24.57 2.86
C TYR A 216 -0.47 25.34 3.44
N PRO A 217 -0.54 26.68 3.58
CA PRO A 217 0.60 27.50 4.02
C PRO A 217 1.08 27.18 5.45
N GLN A 218 0.27 26.47 6.25
CA GLN A 218 0.61 26.01 7.61
C GLN A 218 1.52 24.78 7.62
N LEU A 219 1.66 24.07 6.49
CA LEU A 219 2.51 22.88 6.38
C LEU A 219 3.90 23.25 5.88
N LYS A 220 4.91 22.64 6.49
CA LYS A 220 6.29 22.76 5.98
C LYS A 220 6.45 21.90 4.72
N LEU A 221 6.88 22.51 3.62
CA LEU A 221 7.29 21.82 2.39
C LEU A 221 8.80 21.76 2.27
N VAL A 222 9.33 20.59 1.88
CA VAL A 222 10.75 20.39 1.54
C VAL A 222 10.80 19.69 0.18
N HIS A 223 11.57 20.18 -0.78
CA HIS A 223 11.88 19.49 -2.01
C HIS A 223 13.18 18.70 -1.87
N GLN A 224 13.17 17.44 -2.26
CA GLN A 224 14.33 16.56 -2.21
C GLN A 224 14.49 15.84 -3.55
N LEU A 225 15.71 15.81 -4.10
CA LEU A 225 15.97 14.98 -5.29
C LEU A 225 15.89 13.50 -4.93
N ALA A 226 15.28 12.69 -5.78
CA ALA A 226 15.00 11.29 -5.51
C ALA A 226 16.25 10.44 -5.23
N ASP A 227 17.35 10.65 -5.97
CA ASP A 227 18.65 10.01 -5.71
C ASP A 227 19.25 10.41 -4.36
N SER A 228 19.13 11.68 -4.00
CA SER A 228 19.55 12.18 -2.70
C SER A 228 18.69 11.62 -1.56
N ALA A 229 17.38 11.51 -1.78
CA ALA A 229 16.45 10.88 -0.82
C ALA A 229 16.80 9.41 -0.57
N SER A 230 17.17 8.67 -1.62
CA SER A 230 17.66 7.28 -1.50
C SER A 230 18.88 7.18 -0.60
N LEU A 231 19.87 8.05 -0.79
CA LEU A 231 21.06 8.10 0.08
C LEU A 231 20.69 8.47 1.54
N ILE A 232 19.84 9.49 1.73
CA ILE A 232 19.39 9.93 3.05
C ILE A 232 18.62 8.81 3.75
N MET A 233 17.79 8.07 3.04
CA MET A 233 17.03 6.93 3.58
C MET A 233 17.94 5.83 4.15
N ALA A 234 19.15 5.68 3.58
CA ALA A 234 20.15 4.74 4.07
C ALA A 234 21.04 5.30 5.18
N THR A 235 21.28 6.61 5.25
CA THR A 235 22.27 7.23 6.14
C THR A 235 21.66 8.01 7.30
N ASN A 236 20.52 8.65 7.11
CA ASN A 236 19.81 9.45 8.10
C ASN A 236 18.30 9.47 7.84
N PRO A 237 17.61 8.30 7.87
CA PRO A 237 16.20 8.20 7.51
C PRO A 237 15.26 9.07 8.37
N ARG A 238 15.62 9.40 9.60
CA ARG A 238 14.84 10.29 10.47
C ARG A 238 14.66 11.70 9.91
N SER A 239 15.57 12.17 9.07
CA SER A 239 15.39 13.48 8.42
C SER A 239 14.27 13.49 7.36
N LEU A 240 13.75 12.32 7.01
CA LEU A 240 12.60 12.13 6.13
C LEU A 240 11.29 11.88 6.89
N ASN A 241 11.28 12.02 8.23
CA ASN A 241 10.05 11.87 9.01
C ASN A 241 8.98 12.86 8.53
N GLY A 242 7.78 12.35 8.28
CA GLY A 242 6.67 13.11 7.72
C GLY A 242 5.97 12.41 6.57
N VAL A 243 5.41 13.18 5.64
CA VAL A 243 4.78 12.67 4.42
C VAL A 243 5.73 12.83 3.25
N ILE A 244 6.19 11.72 2.69
CA ILE A 244 7.04 11.68 1.50
C ILE A 244 6.11 11.58 0.28
N LEU A 245 5.98 12.67 -0.47
CA LEU A 245 5.18 12.74 -1.69
C LEU A 245 6.05 12.45 -2.90
N ALA A 246 5.72 11.44 -3.68
CA ALA A 246 6.49 11.03 -4.85
C ALA A 246 5.61 10.64 -6.04
N ASP A 247 6.17 10.76 -7.25
CA ASP A 247 5.57 10.21 -8.44
C ASP A 247 5.54 8.66 -8.41
N ASN A 248 4.93 8.04 -9.42
CA ASN A 248 4.72 6.60 -9.44
C ASN A 248 6.04 5.82 -9.35
N THR A 249 7.00 6.12 -10.19
CA THR A 249 8.25 5.35 -10.31
C THR A 249 9.17 5.55 -9.10
N PHE A 250 9.41 6.80 -8.69
CA PHE A 250 10.23 7.08 -7.52
C PHE A 250 9.55 6.62 -6.24
N GLY A 251 8.22 6.79 -6.15
CA GLY A 251 7.43 6.31 -5.01
C GLY A 251 7.49 4.81 -4.83
N ASP A 252 7.47 4.04 -5.94
CA ASP A 252 7.60 2.59 -5.91
C ASP A 252 8.96 2.16 -5.36
N MET A 253 10.02 2.60 -6.02
CA MET A 253 11.38 2.20 -5.66
C MET A 253 11.76 2.61 -4.23
N LEU A 254 11.44 3.83 -3.84
CA LEU A 254 11.83 4.35 -2.54
C LEU A 254 10.99 3.79 -1.39
N SER A 255 9.73 3.42 -1.63
CA SER A 255 8.93 2.77 -0.60
C SER A 255 9.35 1.31 -0.35
N ASP A 256 9.83 0.60 -1.38
CA ASP A 256 10.42 -0.73 -1.20
C ASP A 256 11.77 -0.64 -0.48
N GLN A 257 12.59 0.37 -0.81
CA GLN A 257 13.81 0.67 -0.05
C GLN A 257 13.49 1.01 1.42
N ALA A 258 12.42 1.76 1.68
CA ALA A 258 11.95 2.06 3.04
C ALA A 258 11.60 0.78 3.82
N GLY A 259 11.12 -0.26 3.15
CA GLY A 259 10.88 -1.56 3.74
C GLY A 259 12.10 -2.17 4.43
N SER A 260 13.31 -1.86 3.95
CA SER A 260 14.55 -2.30 4.59
C SER A 260 14.77 -1.71 5.98
N ILE A 261 14.16 -0.56 6.30
CA ILE A 261 14.23 0.05 7.63
C ILE A 261 13.54 -0.84 8.67
N VAL A 262 12.41 -1.43 8.29
CA VAL A 262 11.68 -2.38 9.14
C VAL A 262 12.30 -3.79 9.07
N GLY A 263 12.97 -4.13 7.97
CA GLY A 263 13.73 -5.36 7.78
C GLY A 263 12.98 -6.49 7.09
N THR A 264 11.67 -6.35 6.84
CA THR A 264 10.86 -7.34 6.12
C THR A 264 9.65 -6.71 5.44
N LEU A 265 9.33 -7.17 4.23
CA LEU A 265 8.09 -6.79 3.54
C LEU A 265 6.85 -7.47 4.12
N GLY A 266 7.03 -8.60 4.81
CA GLY A 266 5.93 -9.40 5.38
C GLY A 266 5.11 -8.70 6.46
N VAL A 267 5.51 -7.51 6.91
CA VAL A 267 4.81 -6.70 7.91
C VAL A 267 4.37 -5.33 7.39
N LEU A 268 4.53 -5.04 6.10
CA LEU A 268 4.24 -3.73 5.52
C LEU A 268 2.92 -3.74 4.73
N PRO A 269 1.88 -3.06 5.24
CA PRO A 269 0.63 -2.87 4.52
C PRO A 269 0.72 -1.68 3.57
N SER A 270 -0.21 -1.61 2.62
CA SER A 270 -0.45 -0.39 1.86
C SER A 270 -1.94 -0.12 1.60
N ALA A 271 -2.26 1.13 1.29
CA ALA A 271 -3.60 1.58 0.96
C ALA A 271 -3.57 2.43 -0.31
N SER A 272 -4.23 1.99 -1.36
CA SER A 272 -4.43 2.78 -2.58
C SER A 272 -5.81 3.43 -2.53
N LEU A 273 -5.87 4.76 -2.57
CA LEU A 273 -7.05 5.56 -2.26
C LEU A 273 -7.43 6.49 -3.42
N ASN A 274 -8.73 6.76 -3.57
CA ASN A 274 -9.23 7.84 -4.43
C ASN A 274 -9.48 9.15 -3.65
N GLY A 275 -9.27 9.15 -2.33
CA GLY A 275 -9.45 10.27 -1.41
C GLY A 275 -9.47 9.80 0.04
N LEU A 276 -9.69 10.73 0.96
CA LEU A 276 -9.74 10.45 2.39
C LEU A 276 -11.16 10.64 2.96
N PRO A 277 -11.53 9.92 4.03
CA PRO A 277 -12.79 10.16 4.72
C PRO A 277 -12.93 11.64 5.14
N GLY A 278 -14.10 12.23 4.84
CA GLY A 278 -14.38 13.63 5.15
C GLY A 278 -13.90 14.64 4.11
N ASP A 279 -13.28 14.21 3.01
CA ASP A 279 -12.92 15.08 1.90
C ASP A 279 -14.19 15.58 1.18
N LYS A 280 -14.52 16.86 1.41
CA LYS A 280 -15.71 17.53 0.82
C LYS A 280 -15.59 17.76 -0.70
N LYS A 281 -14.41 17.60 -1.28
CA LYS A 281 -14.15 17.78 -2.71
C LYS A 281 -14.42 16.50 -3.51
N LEU A 282 -14.53 15.35 -2.83
CA LEU A 282 -14.90 14.10 -3.49
C LEU A 282 -16.37 14.15 -3.92
N GLN A 283 -16.61 13.91 -5.20
CA GLN A 283 -17.96 13.78 -5.76
C GLN A 283 -18.59 12.41 -5.43
N THR A 284 -17.76 11.44 -5.03
CA THR A 284 -18.13 10.10 -4.63
C THR A 284 -17.62 9.81 -3.21
N ARG A 285 -18.11 8.74 -2.58
CA ARG A 285 -17.53 8.27 -1.31
C ARG A 285 -16.06 7.88 -1.53
N PRO A 286 -15.17 8.10 -0.53
CA PRO A 286 -13.83 7.55 -0.59
C PRO A 286 -13.91 6.03 -0.52
N TYR A 287 -13.21 5.36 -1.42
CA TYR A 287 -12.99 3.93 -1.39
C TYR A 287 -11.51 3.64 -1.67
N GLY A 288 -11.08 2.46 -1.26
CA GLY A 288 -9.68 2.09 -1.39
C GLY A 288 -9.48 0.60 -1.67
N LEU A 289 -8.30 0.29 -2.17
CA LEU A 289 -7.77 -1.05 -2.29
C LEU A 289 -6.60 -1.18 -1.30
N TYR A 290 -6.65 -2.23 -0.49
CA TYR A 290 -5.72 -2.49 0.59
C TYR A 290 -4.95 -3.77 0.29
N GLU A 291 -3.63 -3.64 0.12
CA GLU A 291 -2.75 -4.71 -0.31
C GLU A 291 -1.44 -4.70 0.48
N PRO A 292 -0.87 -5.88 0.84
CA PRO A 292 0.47 -5.95 1.38
C PRO A 292 1.50 -5.52 0.31
N THR A 293 2.69 -5.09 0.72
CA THR A 293 3.76 -4.70 -0.20
C THR A 293 4.51 -5.90 -0.78
N HIS A 294 4.37 -7.09 -0.18
CA HIS A 294 4.98 -8.33 -0.68
C HIS A 294 4.22 -8.90 -1.89
N GLY A 295 4.91 -9.65 -2.75
CA GLY A 295 4.32 -10.37 -3.88
C GLY A 295 3.72 -11.73 -3.51
N SER A 296 3.45 -12.54 -4.52
CA SER A 296 2.77 -13.85 -4.42
C SER A 296 3.63 -14.97 -3.83
N ALA A 297 4.95 -14.82 -3.74
CA ALA A 297 5.91 -15.78 -3.17
C ALA A 297 5.59 -17.25 -3.54
N PRO A 298 5.56 -17.62 -4.83
CA PRO A 298 5.05 -18.90 -5.28
C PRO A 298 5.84 -20.13 -4.75
N THR A 299 7.09 -19.93 -4.37
CA THR A 299 7.96 -20.99 -3.82
C THR A 299 7.53 -21.47 -2.42
N ILE A 300 6.76 -20.69 -1.69
CA ILE A 300 6.28 -21.04 -0.34
C ILE A 300 4.75 -21.18 -0.27
N ALA A 301 4.05 -21.00 -1.38
CA ALA A 301 2.60 -21.13 -1.45
C ALA A 301 2.12 -22.52 -1.04
N GLY A 302 1.03 -22.59 -0.27
CA GLY A 302 0.44 -23.84 0.25
C GLY A 302 1.22 -24.50 1.38
N ARG A 303 2.31 -23.87 1.87
CA ARG A 303 3.16 -24.46 2.93
C ARG A 303 2.82 -23.99 4.34
N ASN A 304 1.84 -23.09 4.50
CA ASN A 304 1.45 -22.52 5.79
C ASN A 304 2.64 -21.89 6.55
N ILE A 305 3.55 -21.19 5.83
CA ILE A 305 4.70 -20.50 6.42
C ILE A 305 4.78 -19.02 6.01
N ALA A 306 3.87 -18.54 5.17
CA ALA A 306 3.80 -17.15 4.77
C ALA A 306 3.40 -16.26 5.97
N ASN A 307 4.00 -15.08 6.07
CA ASN A 307 3.67 -14.12 7.12
C ASN A 307 2.34 -13.40 6.81
N PRO A 308 1.28 -13.52 7.64
CA PRO A 308 0.00 -12.90 7.38
C PRO A 308 -0.09 -11.44 7.87
N VAL A 309 0.92 -10.95 8.59
CA VAL A 309 0.87 -9.67 9.31
C VAL A 309 0.59 -8.49 8.40
N ALA A 310 1.26 -8.41 7.24
CA ALA A 310 1.02 -7.31 6.29
C ALA A 310 -0.44 -7.28 5.81
N MET A 311 -1.03 -8.44 5.48
CA MET A 311 -2.44 -8.52 5.05
C MET A 311 -3.42 -8.21 6.18
N VAL A 312 -3.11 -8.62 7.41
CA VAL A 312 -3.87 -8.25 8.60
C VAL A 312 -3.82 -6.73 8.85
N LEU A 313 -2.66 -6.12 8.71
CA LEU A 313 -2.53 -4.65 8.83
C LEU A 313 -3.24 -3.89 7.71
N CYS A 314 -3.44 -4.51 6.53
CA CYS A 314 -4.32 -3.95 5.49
C CYS A 314 -5.77 -3.82 5.97
N VAL A 315 -6.25 -4.73 6.84
CA VAL A 315 -7.57 -4.58 7.48
C VAL A 315 -7.60 -3.34 8.39
N ALA A 316 -6.52 -3.06 9.14
CA ALA A 316 -6.43 -1.85 9.95
C ALA A 316 -6.48 -0.57 9.09
N LEU A 317 -5.74 -0.54 7.97
CA LEU A 317 -5.80 0.59 7.04
C LEU A 317 -7.19 0.74 6.41
N MET A 318 -7.88 -0.35 6.07
CA MET A 318 -9.24 -0.35 5.57
C MET A 318 -10.22 0.23 6.59
N PHE A 319 -10.12 -0.17 7.84
CA PHE A 319 -10.92 0.41 8.93
C PHE A 319 -10.71 1.91 9.03
N ARG A 320 -9.47 2.38 8.96
CA ARG A 320 -9.10 3.81 9.06
C ARG A 320 -9.55 4.63 7.87
N TYR A 321 -9.26 4.19 6.65
CA TYR A 321 -9.37 5.03 5.46
C TYR A 321 -10.66 4.83 4.64
N SER A 322 -11.34 3.68 4.72
CA SER A 322 -12.61 3.47 4.03
C SER A 322 -13.80 3.42 4.97
N LEU A 323 -13.66 2.80 6.15
CA LEU A 323 -14.80 2.53 7.01
C LEU A 323 -14.94 3.51 8.18
N ASN A 324 -13.98 4.43 8.37
CA ASN A 324 -13.94 5.41 9.46
C ASN A 324 -14.05 4.77 10.86
N MET A 325 -13.37 3.63 11.05
CA MET A 325 -13.35 2.81 12.26
C MET A 325 -11.94 2.86 12.89
N GLU A 326 -11.53 4.04 13.37
CA GLU A 326 -10.17 4.28 13.89
C GLU A 326 -9.86 3.45 15.15
N THR A 327 -10.85 3.25 16.02
CA THR A 327 -10.70 2.44 17.24
C THR A 327 -10.37 0.99 16.90
N GLU A 328 -11.05 0.42 15.93
CA GLU A 328 -10.86 -0.94 15.43
C GLU A 328 -9.50 -1.08 14.75
N ALA A 329 -9.11 -0.09 13.95
CA ALA A 329 -7.78 -0.05 13.33
C ALA A 329 -6.66 -0.14 14.37
N ARG A 330 -6.72 0.67 15.42
CA ARG A 330 -5.74 0.66 16.53
C ARG A 330 -5.75 -0.64 17.32
N ARG A 331 -6.90 -1.29 17.46
CA ARG A 331 -6.99 -2.60 18.12
C ARG A 331 -6.26 -3.67 17.32
N VAL A 332 -6.43 -3.71 15.99
CA VAL A 332 -5.69 -4.62 15.11
C VAL A 332 -4.18 -4.39 15.23
N GLU A 333 -3.73 -3.12 15.10
CA GLU A 333 -2.31 -2.76 15.22
C GLU A 333 -1.73 -3.16 16.58
N SER A 334 -2.48 -2.96 17.66
CA SER A 334 -2.08 -3.35 19.03
C SER A 334 -1.98 -4.86 19.17
N ALA A 335 -2.94 -5.62 18.62
CA ALA A 335 -2.93 -7.09 18.67
C ALA A 335 -1.72 -7.66 17.90
N VAL A 336 -1.47 -7.16 16.70
CA VAL A 336 -0.27 -7.52 15.91
C VAL A 336 1.01 -7.26 16.72
N ARG A 337 1.13 -6.08 17.33
CA ARG A 337 2.30 -5.74 18.15
C ARG A 337 2.50 -6.71 19.29
N LYS A 338 1.44 -7.00 20.07
CA LYS A 338 1.51 -7.96 21.20
C LYS A 338 1.99 -9.34 20.76
N VAL A 339 1.48 -9.84 19.63
CA VAL A 339 1.85 -11.16 19.10
C VAL A 339 3.33 -11.17 18.67
N LEU A 340 3.76 -10.17 17.91
CA LEU A 340 5.16 -10.08 17.45
C LEU A 340 6.16 -9.90 18.62
N ASP A 341 5.81 -9.08 19.61
CA ASP A 341 6.65 -8.83 20.79
C ASP A 341 6.70 -10.05 21.74
N SER A 342 5.68 -10.91 21.71
CA SER A 342 5.71 -12.19 22.46
C SER A 342 6.56 -13.28 21.78
N GLY A 343 7.13 -13.00 20.59
CA GLY A 343 7.94 -13.96 19.83
C GLY A 343 7.13 -14.97 19.01
N LEU A 344 5.81 -14.82 18.90
CA LEU A 344 4.95 -15.63 18.03
C LEU A 344 5.08 -15.14 16.58
N ARG A 345 6.02 -15.73 15.85
CA ARG A 345 6.48 -15.24 14.53
C ARG A 345 6.61 -16.36 13.52
N THR A 346 6.43 -16.03 12.26
CA THR A 346 6.68 -16.89 11.11
C THR A 346 8.19 -17.04 10.82
N PRO A 347 8.60 -18.01 9.97
CA PRO A 347 10.02 -18.28 9.67
C PRO A 347 10.80 -17.10 9.09
N ASP A 348 10.17 -16.21 8.32
CA ASP A 348 10.79 -14.97 7.79
C ASP A 348 11.22 -14.00 8.90
N LEU A 349 10.60 -14.10 10.07
CA LEU A 349 10.93 -13.38 11.30
C LEU A 349 11.62 -14.26 12.34
N GLY A 350 12.33 -15.29 11.89
CA GLY A 350 13.08 -16.20 12.76
C GLY A 350 12.23 -17.08 13.70
N GLY A 351 10.90 -17.06 13.54
CA GLY A 351 9.96 -17.86 14.31
C GLY A 351 9.74 -19.26 13.76
N LYS A 352 8.81 -19.99 14.38
CA LYS A 352 8.43 -21.36 14.01
C LYS A 352 6.93 -21.52 13.77
N MET A 353 6.17 -20.42 13.90
CA MET A 353 4.72 -20.45 13.74
C MET A 353 4.34 -20.51 12.27
N GLY A 354 3.26 -21.23 11.97
CA GLY A 354 2.66 -21.20 10.65
C GLY A 354 1.81 -19.94 10.44
N THR A 355 1.43 -19.69 9.18
CA THR A 355 0.55 -18.59 8.76
C THR A 355 -0.71 -18.55 9.61
N LYS A 356 -1.39 -19.71 9.71
CA LYS A 356 -2.63 -19.87 10.45
C LYS A 356 -2.45 -19.63 11.96
N GLU A 357 -1.39 -20.13 12.54
CA GLU A 357 -1.12 -20.03 13.98
C GLU A 357 -0.88 -18.55 14.37
N VAL A 358 -0.15 -17.79 13.55
CA VAL A 358 0.04 -16.36 13.77
C VAL A 358 -1.28 -15.60 13.63
N GLY A 359 -2.09 -15.91 12.62
CA GLY A 359 -3.42 -15.32 12.44
C GLY A 359 -4.35 -15.60 13.64
N ASP A 360 -4.41 -16.84 14.11
CA ASP A 360 -5.20 -17.24 15.27
C ASP A 360 -4.72 -16.53 16.55
N ALA A 361 -3.40 -16.37 16.73
CA ALA A 361 -2.82 -15.62 17.85
C ALA A 361 -3.20 -14.12 17.80
N ILE A 362 -3.23 -13.51 16.61
CA ILE A 362 -3.67 -12.11 16.47
C ILE A 362 -5.14 -11.97 16.84
N VAL A 363 -6.02 -12.87 16.36
CA VAL A 363 -7.45 -12.86 16.73
C VAL A 363 -7.63 -13.02 18.24
N ALA A 364 -6.86 -13.89 18.90
CA ALA A 364 -6.92 -14.08 20.35
C ALA A 364 -6.41 -12.86 21.14
N ALA A 365 -5.60 -11.98 20.53
CA ALA A 365 -5.03 -10.79 21.17
C ALA A 365 -5.89 -9.51 20.98
N LEU A 366 -6.96 -9.58 20.15
CA LEU A 366 -7.94 -8.50 19.95
C LEU A 366 -8.78 -8.28 21.22
#